data_6eaf68ee120cfa3a4142ed6f1494abb1
#
_entry.id   6eaf68ee120cfa3a4142ed6f1494abb1
#
_cell.length_a   1.000
_cell.length_b   1.000
_cell.length_c   1.000
_cell.angle_alpha   90.00
_cell.angle_beta   90.00
_cell.angle_gamma   90.00
#
_symmetry.space_group_name_H-M   'P 1'
#
loop_
_entity.id
_entity.type
_entity.pdbx_description
1 polymer ?
#
loop_
_entity_poly.entity_id
_entity_poly.type
_entity_poly.pdbx_seq_one_letter_code
_entity_poly.pdbx_strand_id
1 'polypeptide(L)'
;MKAKQPKIIPRIWTIGHSTRQIDLFLSLLGENGIKAVADVRMFPGSKRYPQFGREALAKSLSEHGIRYEHFPELGGRRKAKPDSKNTAWRNESFRGYADYMETEEFRNGITRLIDLAQESGPTVTMCAEAVWWRCHRSLISDYLKARGVEVIHVLDAKKTEPHPFTSAATIVNGELSYAS
;
A
#
# COMPACT_ATOMS: atom_id res chain seq x y z
N MET A 1 -28.59 -17.00 21.88
CA MET A 1 -27.40 -16.13 21.79
C MET A 1 -26.58 -16.56 20.57
N LYS A 2 -26.51 -15.74 19.54
CA LYS A 2 -25.57 -15.97 18.44
C LYS A 2 -24.18 -15.68 18.97
N ALA A 3 -23.29 -16.68 18.98
CA ALA A 3 -21.88 -16.49 19.30
C ALA A 3 -21.32 -15.41 18.36
N LYS A 4 -20.73 -14.34 18.91
CA LYS A 4 -19.98 -13.37 18.12
C LYS A 4 -18.82 -14.15 17.47
N GLN A 5 -18.86 -14.30 16.15
CA GLN A 5 -17.70 -14.78 15.42
C GLN A 5 -16.52 -13.87 15.75
N PRO A 6 -15.31 -14.42 15.98
CA PRO A 6 -14.14 -13.60 16.21
C PRO A 6 -13.98 -12.65 15.03
N LYS A 7 -13.85 -11.36 15.33
CA LYS A 7 -13.63 -10.32 14.34
C LYS A 7 -12.26 -10.59 13.71
N ILE A 8 -12.24 -11.17 12.51
CA ILE A 8 -10.99 -11.36 11.77
C ILE A 8 -10.44 -9.95 11.48
N ILE A 9 -9.29 -9.64 12.06
CA ILE A 9 -8.59 -8.38 11.76
C ILE A 9 -8.06 -8.50 10.33
N PRO A 10 -8.50 -7.64 9.40
CA PRO A 10 -7.98 -7.69 8.04
C PRO A 10 -6.48 -7.37 8.05
N ARG A 11 -5.74 -7.99 7.15
CA ARG A 11 -4.30 -7.80 7.00
C ARG A 11 -3.96 -7.44 5.57
N ILE A 12 -3.10 -6.45 5.40
CA ILE A 12 -2.56 -6.02 4.11
C ILE A 12 -1.04 -6.03 4.19
N TRP A 13 -0.39 -6.65 3.21
CA TRP A 13 1.06 -6.57 3.04
C TRP A 13 1.45 -5.41 2.15
N THR A 14 2.68 -4.98 2.23
CA THR A 14 3.27 -3.99 1.32
C THR A 14 4.63 -4.46 0.83
N ILE A 15 4.99 -4.12 -0.39
CA ILE A 15 6.28 -4.44 -1.00
C ILE A 15 6.70 -3.35 -1.99
N GLY A 16 8.00 -3.08 -2.08
CA GLY A 16 8.59 -2.31 -3.17
C GLY A 16 9.26 -3.25 -4.17
N HIS A 17 8.98 -3.12 -5.47
CA HIS A 17 9.63 -3.98 -6.44
C HIS A 17 11.12 -3.69 -6.58
N SER A 18 11.53 -2.44 -6.40
CA SER A 18 12.94 -2.00 -6.45
C SER A 18 13.63 -2.47 -7.74
N THR A 19 14.87 -2.89 -7.61
CA THR A 19 15.71 -3.42 -8.71
C THR A 19 15.69 -4.95 -8.78
N ARG A 20 14.73 -5.60 -8.12
CA ARG A 20 14.68 -7.05 -7.99
C ARG A 20 14.53 -7.74 -9.35
N GLN A 21 15.14 -8.92 -9.47
CA GLN A 21 14.77 -9.86 -10.52
C GLN A 21 13.34 -10.34 -10.31
N ILE A 22 12.63 -10.63 -11.39
CA ILE A 22 11.22 -11.05 -11.28
C ILE A 22 11.07 -12.34 -10.46
N ASP A 23 11.97 -13.28 -10.58
CA ASP A 23 11.93 -14.54 -9.83
C ASP A 23 12.03 -14.32 -8.32
N LEU A 24 12.91 -13.42 -7.89
CA LEU A 24 13.01 -13.05 -6.47
C LEU A 24 11.72 -12.36 -5.99
N PHE A 25 11.17 -11.45 -6.78
CA PHE A 25 9.93 -10.77 -6.43
C PHE A 25 8.77 -11.77 -6.26
N LEU A 26 8.60 -12.68 -7.21
CA LEU A 26 7.58 -13.74 -7.13
C LEU A 26 7.81 -14.67 -5.93
N SER A 27 9.07 -14.98 -5.62
CA SER A 27 9.42 -15.79 -4.45
C SER A 27 9.01 -15.10 -3.14
N LEU A 28 9.22 -13.78 -3.02
CA LEU A 28 8.80 -13.01 -1.85
C LEU A 28 7.27 -13.01 -1.68
N LEU A 29 6.55 -12.92 -2.78
CA LEU A 29 5.08 -13.02 -2.75
C LEU A 29 4.63 -14.41 -2.33
N GLY A 30 5.21 -15.45 -2.90
CA GLY A 30 4.90 -16.85 -2.57
C GLY A 30 5.20 -17.19 -1.11
N GLU A 31 6.33 -16.73 -0.60
CA GLU A 31 6.75 -16.92 0.80
C GLU A 31 5.72 -16.36 1.80
N ASN A 32 5.07 -15.26 1.44
CA ASN A 32 4.05 -14.60 2.25
C ASN A 32 2.61 -15.03 1.90
N GLY A 33 2.44 -15.99 1.02
CA GLY A 33 1.14 -16.51 0.63
C GLY A 33 0.26 -15.51 -0.12
N ILE A 34 0.87 -14.53 -0.80
CA ILE A 34 0.14 -13.46 -1.48
C ILE A 34 -0.67 -14.01 -2.66
N LYS A 35 -1.94 -13.57 -2.77
CA LYS A 35 -2.89 -13.96 -3.81
C LYS A 35 -3.28 -12.80 -4.73
N ALA A 36 -3.04 -11.56 -4.33
CA ALA A 36 -3.31 -10.40 -5.14
C ALA A 36 -2.27 -9.29 -4.93
N VAL A 37 -1.95 -8.60 -6.00
CA VAL A 37 -1.10 -7.39 -6.00
C VAL A 37 -1.97 -6.20 -6.38
N ALA A 38 -2.04 -5.23 -5.47
CA ALA A 38 -2.60 -3.90 -5.71
C ALA A 38 -1.45 -2.95 -6.08
N ASP A 39 -1.34 -2.63 -7.35
CA ASP A 39 -0.30 -1.75 -7.86
C ASP A 39 -0.67 -0.29 -7.59
N VAL A 40 -0.03 0.32 -6.59
CA VAL A 40 -0.29 1.70 -6.17
C VAL A 40 0.67 2.70 -6.82
N ARG A 41 1.35 2.32 -7.90
CA ARG A 41 2.09 3.28 -8.72
C ARG A 41 1.11 4.11 -9.55
N MET A 42 1.34 5.42 -9.64
CA MET A 42 0.52 6.26 -10.53
C MET A 42 0.69 5.83 -12.00
N PHE A 43 1.94 5.59 -12.40
CA PHE A 43 2.31 5.20 -13.77
C PHE A 43 3.11 3.89 -13.74
N PRO A 44 2.46 2.74 -13.97
CA PRO A 44 3.12 1.43 -13.86
C PRO A 44 3.91 1.05 -15.12
N GLY A 45 4.54 2.02 -15.76
CA GLY A 45 5.51 1.83 -16.84
C GLY A 45 6.92 1.87 -16.28
N SER A 46 7.77 0.94 -16.69
CA SER A 46 9.19 0.97 -16.32
C SER A 46 10.05 0.65 -17.53
N LYS A 47 10.78 1.66 -18.01
CA LYS A 47 11.82 1.47 -19.05
C LYS A 47 13.07 0.81 -18.48
N ARG A 48 13.40 1.14 -17.24
CA ARG A 48 14.61 0.65 -16.55
C ARG A 48 14.47 -0.78 -16.04
N TYR A 49 13.26 -1.14 -15.60
CA TYR A 49 12.93 -2.47 -15.08
C TYR A 49 11.70 -3.01 -15.80
N PRO A 50 11.84 -3.42 -17.07
CA PRO A 50 10.69 -3.77 -17.91
C PRO A 50 9.89 -4.96 -17.38
N GLN A 51 10.50 -5.84 -16.57
CA GLN A 51 9.79 -6.95 -15.90
C GLN A 51 8.69 -6.46 -14.95
N PHE A 52 8.76 -5.22 -14.48
CA PHE A 52 7.75 -4.59 -13.63
C PHE A 52 6.84 -3.63 -14.37
N GLY A 53 6.94 -3.53 -15.70
CA GLY A 53 5.93 -2.87 -16.51
C GLY A 53 4.57 -3.54 -16.33
N ARG A 54 3.49 -2.78 -16.40
CA ARG A 54 2.13 -3.25 -16.07
C ARG A 54 1.76 -4.58 -16.72
N GLU A 55 1.93 -4.69 -18.04
CA GLU A 55 1.53 -5.89 -18.78
C GLU A 55 2.45 -7.09 -18.47
N ALA A 56 3.76 -6.86 -18.42
CA ALA A 56 4.74 -7.90 -18.11
C ALA A 56 4.54 -8.43 -16.69
N LEU A 57 4.33 -7.54 -15.73
CA LEU A 57 4.08 -7.94 -14.34
C LEU A 57 2.76 -8.69 -14.19
N ALA A 58 1.68 -8.19 -14.79
CA ALA A 58 0.38 -8.85 -14.75
C ALA A 58 0.45 -10.27 -15.31
N LYS A 59 1.18 -10.46 -16.40
CA LYS A 59 1.41 -11.79 -17.00
C LYS A 59 2.18 -12.71 -16.06
N SER A 60 3.31 -12.25 -15.52
CA SER A 60 4.12 -13.03 -14.58
C SER A 60 3.34 -13.44 -13.35
N LEU A 61 2.53 -12.54 -12.78
CA LEU A 61 1.68 -12.82 -11.64
C LEU A 61 0.58 -13.83 -11.98
N SER A 62 -0.08 -13.68 -13.12
CA SER A 62 -1.12 -14.60 -13.60
C SER A 62 -0.58 -16.03 -13.75
N GLU A 63 0.62 -16.20 -14.28
CA GLU A 63 1.29 -17.51 -14.39
C GLU A 63 1.55 -18.19 -13.05
N HIS A 64 1.54 -17.41 -11.95
CA HIS A 64 1.71 -17.89 -10.58
C HIS A 64 0.41 -17.89 -9.77
N GLY A 65 -0.74 -17.70 -10.44
CA GLY A 65 -2.05 -17.68 -9.77
C GLY A 65 -2.28 -16.46 -8.88
N ILE A 66 -1.57 -15.35 -9.14
CA ILE A 66 -1.68 -14.10 -8.38
C ILE A 66 -2.43 -13.07 -9.23
N ARG A 67 -3.50 -12.50 -8.68
CA ARG A 67 -4.29 -11.45 -9.32
C ARG A 67 -3.53 -10.13 -9.30
N TYR A 68 -3.62 -9.37 -10.38
CA TYR A 68 -3.05 -8.02 -10.49
C TYR A 68 -4.16 -7.01 -10.73
N GLU A 69 -4.16 -5.93 -9.97
CA GLU A 69 -5.00 -4.76 -10.22
C GLU A 69 -4.21 -3.47 -10.05
N HIS A 70 -4.39 -2.54 -10.98
CA HIS A 70 -3.84 -1.20 -10.89
C HIS A 70 -4.78 -0.29 -10.11
N PHE A 71 -4.21 0.46 -9.15
CA PHE A 71 -4.92 1.38 -8.27
C PHE A 71 -4.42 2.82 -8.45
N PRO A 72 -4.74 3.50 -9.56
CA PRO A 72 -4.31 4.89 -9.76
C PRO A 72 -4.88 5.82 -8.70
N GLU A 73 -6.04 5.52 -8.14
CA GLU A 73 -6.66 6.25 -7.03
C GLU A 73 -5.87 6.17 -5.72
N LEU A 74 -4.92 5.27 -5.61
CA LEU A 74 -3.95 5.20 -4.50
C LEU A 74 -2.55 5.62 -4.94
N GLY A 75 -2.39 6.05 -6.18
CA GLY A 75 -1.11 6.50 -6.74
C GLY A 75 -0.56 7.75 -6.06
N GLY A 76 0.76 7.87 -6.04
CA GLY A 76 1.47 9.03 -5.49
C GLY A 76 1.47 10.26 -6.42
N ARG A 77 2.44 11.15 -6.23
CA ARG A 77 2.63 12.38 -7.02
C ARG A 77 1.47 13.36 -6.91
N ARG A 78 1.08 13.68 -5.69
CA ARG A 78 0.04 14.66 -5.38
C ARG A 78 0.68 15.96 -4.92
N LYS A 79 0.12 17.09 -5.33
CA LYS A 79 0.58 18.42 -4.89
C LYS A 79 -0.10 18.82 -3.60
N ALA A 80 0.68 19.41 -2.68
CA ALA A 80 0.13 19.99 -1.47
C ALA A 80 -0.72 21.23 -1.80
N LYS A 81 -1.83 21.38 -1.07
CA LYS A 81 -2.64 22.60 -1.13
C LYS A 81 -1.90 23.75 -0.45
N PRO A 82 -2.07 25.02 -0.90
CA PRO A 82 -1.46 26.17 -0.24
C PRO A 82 -1.84 26.30 1.24
N ASP A 83 -3.05 25.90 1.59
CA ASP A 83 -3.61 25.94 2.95
C ASP A 83 -3.61 24.58 3.65
N SER A 84 -2.73 23.68 3.22
CA SER A 84 -2.63 22.33 3.79
C SER A 84 -2.47 22.37 5.30
N LYS A 85 -3.29 21.59 5.99
CA LYS A 85 -3.23 21.41 7.45
C LYS A 85 -2.35 20.23 7.88
N ASN A 86 -1.83 19.47 6.91
CA ASN A 86 -1.01 18.27 7.13
C ASN A 86 0.47 18.65 7.32
N THR A 87 0.71 19.59 8.22
CA THR A 87 1.99 20.27 8.41
C THR A 87 3.04 19.44 9.15
N ALA A 88 2.66 18.32 9.74
CA ALA A 88 3.61 17.36 10.30
C ALA A 88 4.50 16.75 9.21
N TRP A 89 4.03 16.69 7.96
CA TRP A 89 4.83 16.31 6.82
C TRP A 89 5.61 17.51 6.27
N ARG A 90 6.93 17.50 6.46
CA ARG A 90 7.82 18.53 5.91
C ARG A 90 8.05 18.33 4.42
N ASN A 91 8.11 17.10 3.95
CA ASN A 91 8.22 16.79 2.54
C ASN A 91 6.92 17.16 1.82
N GLU A 92 7.03 18.03 0.81
CA GLU A 92 5.88 18.55 0.08
C GLU A 92 5.08 17.46 -0.65
N SER A 93 5.76 16.46 -1.21
CA SER A 93 5.08 15.33 -1.87
C SER A 93 4.23 14.52 -0.90
N PHE A 94 4.73 14.27 0.30
CA PHE A 94 3.99 13.55 1.33
C PHE A 94 2.85 14.39 1.91
N ARG A 95 3.08 15.69 2.09
CA ARG A 95 2.02 16.62 2.47
C ARG A 95 0.90 16.64 1.43
N GLY A 96 1.25 16.69 0.15
CA GLY A 96 0.29 16.61 -0.95
C GLY A 96 -0.48 15.30 -0.96
N TYR A 97 0.18 14.19 -0.69
CA TYR A 97 -0.50 12.91 -0.56
C TYR A 97 -1.44 12.88 0.65
N ALA A 98 -1.03 13.42 1.79
CA ALA A 98 -1.88 13.56 2.98
C ALA A 98 -3.14 14.40 2.69
N ASP A 99 -3.00 15.49 1.94
CA ASP A 99 -4.16 16.29 1.48
C ASP A 99 -5.09 15.47 0.59
N TYR A 100 -4.52 14.68 -0.33
CA TYR A 100 -5.29 13.79 -1.21
C TYR A 100 -6.04 12.70 -0.45
N MET A 101 -5.50 12.21 0.68
CA MET A 101 -6.15 11.21 1.54
C MET A 101 -7.49 11.71 2.14
N GLU A 102 -7.73 13.01 2.13
CA GLU A 102 -8.99 13.61 2.59
C GLU A 102 -10.09 13.55 1.52
N THR A 103 -9.79 13.10 0.32
CA THR A 103 -10.73 13.04 -0.81
C THR A 103 -11.54 11.75 -0.83
N GLU A 104 -12.72 11.82 -1.45
CA GLU A 104 -13.56 10.64 -1.69
C GLU A 104 -12.88 9.63 -2.62
N GLU A 105 -12.14 10.11 -3.62
CA GLU A 105 -11.39 9.26 -4.55
C GLU A 105 -10.41 8.34 -3.82
N PHE A 106 -9.66 8.87 -2.86
CA PHE A 106 -8.78 8.07 -2.02
C PHE A 106 -9.56 7.03 -1.20
N ARG A 107 -10.65 7.46 -0.55
CA ARG A 107 -11.49 6.55 0.26
C ARG A 107 -12.08 5.41 -0.58
N ASN A 108 -12.51 5.71 -1.80
CA ASN A 108 -12.98 4.69 -2.74
C ASN A 108 -11.85 3.71 -3.11
N GLY A 109 -10.64 4.19 -3.28
CA GLY A 109 -9.47 3.35 -3.51
C GLY A 109 -9.18 2.40 -2.34
N ILE A 110 -9.28 2.87 -1.12
CA ILE A 110 -9.13 2.04 0.08
C ILE A 110 -10.24 0.99 0.17
N THR A 111 -11.49 1.36 -0.09
CA THR A 111 -12.61 0.41 -0.12
C THR A 111 -12.36 -0.68 -1.14
N ARG A 112 -11.94 -0.32 -2.35
CA ARG A 112 -11.62 -1.28 -3.40
C ARG A 112 -10.45 -2.20 -3.03
N LEU A 113 -9.45 -1.68 -2.32
CA LEU A 113 -8.33 -2.49 -1.81
C LEU A 113 -8.81 -3.55 -0.81
N ILE A 114 -9.66 -3.16 0.11
CA ILE A 114 -10.23 -4.09 1.11
C ILE A 114 -11.11 -5.15 0.42
N ASP A 115 -11.92 -4.75 -0.55
CA ASP A 115 -12.75 -5.67 -1.34
C ASP A 115 -11.87 -6.68 -2.09
N LEU A 116 -10.79 -6.24 -2.71
CA LEU A 116 -9.83 -7.12 -3.38
C LEU A 116 -9.26 -8.17 -2.41
N ALA A 117 -8.89 -7.73 -1.21
CA ALA A 117 -8.37 -8.63 -0.18
C ALA A 117 -9.41 -9.64 0.31
N GLN A 118 -10.65 -9.23 0.44
CA GLN A 118 -11.75 -10.12 0.84
C GLN A 118 -12.05 -11.17 -0.24
N GLU A 119 -12.00 -10.79 -1.50
CA GLU A 119 -12.27 -11.68 -2.64
C GLU A 119 -11.11 -12.63 -2.92
N SER A 120 -9.88 -12.16 -2.84
CA SER A 120 -8.69 -12.87 -3.32
C SER A 120 -7.90 -13.56 -2.21
N GLY A 121 -8.03 -13.10 -0.96
CA GLY A 121 -7.18 -13.51 0.16
C GLY A 121 -6.00 -12.55 0.36
N PRO A 122 -4.84 -13.03 0.86
CA PRO A 122 -3.71 -12.15 1.17
C PRO A 122 -3.32 -11.27 0.01
N THR A 123 -3.34 -9.95 0.25
CA THR A 123 -3.13 -8.91 -0.75
C THR A 123 -1.98 -8.00 -0.34
N VAL A 124 -1.14 -7.61 -1.31
CA VAL A 124 -0.01 -6.72 -1.11
C VAL A 124 -0.19 -5.44 -1.92
N THR A 125 0.04 -4.28 -1.30
CA THR A 125 0.23 -3.03 -2.05
C THR A 125 1.67 -2.97 -2.54
N MET A 126 1.87 -2.54 -3.76
CA MET A 126 3.20 -2.50 -4.39
C MET A 126 3.48 -1.14 -5.00
N CYS A 127 4.67 -0.62 -4.77
CA CYS A 127 5.24 0.51 -5.51
C CYS A 127 6.66 0.19 -5.98
N ALA A 128 7.33 1.17 -6.58
CA ALA A 128 8.69 1.01 -7.09
C ALA A 128 9.76 1.14 -6.00
N GLU A 129 9.52 1.94 -4.97
CA GLU A 129 10.51 2.23 -3.92
C GLU A 129 10.73 1.03 -2.99
N ALA A 130 11.99 0.67 -2.77
CA ALA A 130 12.35 -0.47 -1.93
C ALA A 130 11.87 -0.30 -0.49
N VAL A 131 12.09 0.87 0.09
CA VAL A 131 11.80 1.13 1.50
C VAL A 131 10.48 1.88 1.66
N TRP A 132 9.61 1.35 2.50
CA TRP A 132 8.26 1.86 2.65
C TRP A 132 8.22 3.30 3.18
N TRP A 133 9.17 3.71 4.01
CA TRP A 133 9.20 5.06 4.61
C TRP A 133 9.61 6.17 3.65
N ARG A 134 10.09 5.84 2.46
CA ARG A 134 10.40 6.80 1.38
C ARG A 134 9.32 6.87 0.31
N CYS A 135 8.19 6.24 0.55
CA CYS A 135 7.13 6.06 -0.43
C CYS A 135 5.78 6.37 0.19
N HIS A 136 4.82 6.77 -0.64
CA HIS A 136 3.44 7.00 -0.23
C HIS A 136 2.75 5.75 0.37
N ARG A 137 3.36 4.56 0.25
CA ARG A 137 2.91 3.38 0.99
C ARG A 137 2.90 3.61 2.51
N SER A 138 3.78 4.49 3.01
CA SER A 138 3.80 4.84 4.45
C SER A 138 2.50 5.50 4.88
N LEU A 139 1.95 6.40 4.07
CA LEU A 139 0.70 7.09 4.36
C LEU A 139 -0.52 6.17 4.18
N ILE A 140 -0.54 5.35 3.14
CA ILE A 140 -1.57 4.30 2.96
C ILE A 140 -1.57 3.38 4.19
N SER A 141 -0.40 2.98 4.65
CA SER A 141 -0.23 2.10 5.81
C SER A 141 -0.69 2.75 7.11
N ASP A 142 -0.39 4.03 7.33
CA ASP A 142 -0.91 4.80 8.48
C ASP A 142 -2.45 4.81 8.47
N TYR A 143 -3.05 5.08 7.31
CA TYR A 143 -4.50 5.12 7.15
C TYR A 143 -5.15 3.77 7.48
N LEU A 144 -4.61 2.69 6.93
CA LEU A 144 -5.10 1.34 7.18
C LEU A 144 -4.97 0.95 8.65
N LYS A 145 -3.80 1.20 9.23
CA LYS A 145 -3.55 0.90 10.65
C LYS A 145 -4.49 1.67 11.58
N ALA A 146 -4.73 2.95 11.30
CA ALA A 146 -5.66 3.78 12.07
C ALA A 146 -7.09 3.21 12.05
N ARG A 147 -7.44 2.43 11.04
CA ARG A 147 -8.76 1.78 10.89
C ARG A 147 -8.78 0.32 11.35
N GLY A 148 -7.74 -0.13 12.05
CA GLY A 148 -7.67 -1.47 12.62
C GLY A 148 -7.22 -2.55 11.65
N VAL A 149 -6.66 -2.19 10.49
CA VAL A 149 -6.04 -3.13 9.56
C VAL A 149 -4.60 -3.37 9.99
N GLU A 150 -4.21 -4.64 10.10
CA GLU A 150 -2.79 -4.99 10.31
C GLU A 150 -2.03 -4.82 9.00
N VAL A 151 -0.93 -4.09 9.02
CA VAL A 151 -0.09 -3.85 7.85
C VAL A 151 1.29 -4.45 8.09
N ILE A 152 1.74 -5.28 7.14
CA ILE A 152 3.02 -5.98 7.18
C ILE A 152 3.87 -5.57 5.98
N HIS A 153 5.04 -5.02 6.23
CA HIS A 153 6.01 -4.71 5.17
C HIS A 153 6.89 -5.91 4.86
N VAL A 154 6.91 -6.31 3.59
CA VAL A 154 7.86 -7.31 3.08
C VAL A 154 9.15 -6.57 2.70
N LEU A 155 10.23 -6.85 3.41
CA LEU A 155 11.51 -6.18 3.22
C LEU A 155 12.47 -7.01 2.36
N ASP A 156 12.55 -8.31 2.64
CA ASP A 156 13.41 -9.25 1.93
C ASP A 156 12.98 -10.69 2.25
N ALA A 157 13.71 -11.69 1.74
CA ALA A 157 13.46 -13.09 2.04
C ALA A 157 13.43 -13.32 3.55
N LYS A 158 12.34 -13.93 4.05
CA LYS A 158 12.08 -14.20 5.47
C LYS A 158 12.20 -12.97 6.37
N LYS A 159 12.05 -11.78 5.80
CA LYS A 159 12.17 -10.52 6.54
C LYS A 159 10.95 -9.65 6.29
N THR A 160 10.08 -9.59 7.29
CA THR A 160 8.91 -8.72 7.33
C THR A 160 8.90 -7.93 8.62
N GLU A 161 8.19 -6.81 8.63
CA GLU A 161 7.95 -6.03 9.84
C GLU A 161 6.53 -5.47 9.87
N PRO A 162 5.87 -5.42 11.03
CA PRO A 162 4.60 -4.72 11.17
C PRO A 162 4.83 -3.22 11.00
N HIS A 163 3.86 -2.54 10.41
CA HIS A 163 3.94 -1.09 10.20
C HIS A 163 3.84 -0.35 11.53
N PRO A 164 4.87 0.43 11.93
CA PRO A 164 4.73 1.41 12.98
C PRO A 164 4.06 2.66 12.37
N PHE A 165 3.27 3.40 13.15
CA PHE A 165 2.85 4.72 12.67
C PHE A 165 4.08 5.55 12.31
N THR A 166 3.99 6.31 11.20
CA THR A 166 5.05 7.27 10.86
C THR A 166 5.16 8.33 11.96
N SER A 167 6.33 8.97 12.05
CA SER A 167 6.56 10.02 13.05
C SER A 167 5.66 11.25 12.87
N ALA A 168 5.11 11.44 11.66
CA ALA A 168 4.16 12.51 11.37
C ALA A 168 2.73 12.21 11.83
N ALA A 169 2.40 10.93 12.08
CA ALA A 169 1.05 10.51 12.42
C ALA A 169 0.73 10.70 13.90
N THR A 170 -0.46 11.23 14.17
CA THR A 170 -1.08 11.21 15.50
C THR A 170 -2.50 10.67 15.37
N ILE A 171 -3.01 10.08 16.43
CA ILE A 171 -4.40 9.65 16.49
C ILE A 171 -5.15 10.61 17.41
N VAL A 172 -6.14 11.29 16.85
CA VAL A 172 -6.99 12.27 17.54
C VAL A 172 -8.43 11.80 17.46
N ASN A 173 -9.06 11.56 18.61
CA ASN A 173 -10.44 11.04 18.67
C ASN A 173 -10.66 9.77 17.81
N GLY A 174 -9.66 8.88 17.79
CA GLY A 174 -9.71 7.63 17.02
C GLY A 174 -9.41 7.78 15.53
N GLU A 175 -9.09 8.97 15.04
CA GLU A 175 -8.81 9.25 13.65
C GLU A 175 -7.36 9.69 13.42
N LEU A 176 -6.81 9.32 12.25
CA LEU A 176 -5.49 9.73 11.82
C LEU A 176 -5.44 11.24 11.57
N SER A 177 -4.40 11.89 12.10
CA SER A 177 -4.10 13.30 11.87
C SER A 177 -2.63 13.51 11.55
N TYR A 178 -2.35 14.40 10.60
CA TYR A 178 -1.02 14.89 10.29
C TYR A 178 -0.88 16.39 10.61
N ALA A 179 -1.78 16.94 11.39
CA ALA A 179 -1.66 18.30 11.90
C ALA A 179 -0.53 18.37 12.94
N SER A 180 0.31 19.39 12.81
CA SER A 180 1.38 19.64 13.76
C SER A 180 0.94 20.60 14.86
#